data_1ad67a44601a4fe0dbaa2a602003a093
#
_entry.id   1ad67a44601a4fe0dbaa2a602003a093
#
_cell.length_a   1.000
_cell.length_b   1.000
_cell.length_c   1.000
_cell.angle_alpha   90.00
_cell.angle_beta   90.00
_cell.angle_gamma   90.00
#
_symmetry.space_group_name_H-M   'P 1'
#
loop_
_entity.id
_entity.type
_entity.pdbx_description
1 polymer ?
#
loop_
_entity_poly.entity_id
_entity_poly.type
_entity_poly.pdbx_seq_one_letter_code
_entity_poly.pdbx_strand_id
1 'polypeptide(L)'
;MRSGLAATLEGRASPPDQQVFGQVCRPVGERAKAVAAERGWQVLQMAARNRNAAHALDAEGARVSRMFEADAGLTAVWLRSSMNGTPGMRYFRRITVEASCLACHGARDARPAFVVTKYPDDRAFDFKPGDLRGLYAVFVPDSLAGKE
;
A
#
# COMPACT_ATOMS: atom_id res chain seq x y z
N MET A 1 5.12 15.10 -10.31
CA MET A 1 5.26 13.87 -11.11
C MET A 1 3.94 13.12 -11.07
N ARG A 2 3.34 12.83 -12.22
CA ARG A 2 2.18 11.92 -12.25
C ARG A 2 2.63 10.51 -11.90
N SER A 3 1.80 9.76 -11.17
CA SER A 3 2.10 8.35 -10.89
C SER A 3 2.16 7.56 -12.20
N GLY A 4 2.94 6.49 -12.26
CA GLY A 4 3.02 5.62 -13.43
C GLY A 4 1.64 5.03 -13.81
N LEU A 5 0.76 4.84 -12.82
CA LEU A 5 -0.62 4.41 -13.03
C LEU A 5 -1.43 5.49 -13.75
N ALA A 6 -1.32 6.76 -13.34
CA ALA A 6 -2.03 7.86 -13.99
C ALA A 6 -1.64 7.97 -15.48
N ALA A 7 -0.34 7.89 -15.79
CA ALA A 7 0.15 7.94 -17.16
C ALA A 7 -0.35 6.75 -18.01
N THR A 8 -0.47 5.57 -17.42
CA THR A 8 -0.93 4.36 -18.12
C THR A 8 -2.44 4.35 -18.38
N LEU A 9 -3.22 5.02 -17.54
CA LEU A 9 -4.68 5.11 -17.67
C LEU A 9 -5.14 6.28 -18.52
N GLU A 10 -4.25 7.24 -18.80
CA GLU A 10 -4.57 8.43 -19.62
C GLU A 10 -4.94 8.03 -21.05
N GLY A 11 -6.10 8.49 -21.51
CA GLY A 11 -6.59 8.20 -22.89
C GLY A 11 -7.19 6.80 -23.09
N ARG A 12 -7.33 5.97 -22.08
CA ARG A 12 -7.98 4.66 -22.22
C ARG A 12 -9.50 4.80 -22.19
N ALA A 13 -10.14 4.19 -23.20
CA ALA A 13 -11.59 4.10 -23.29
C ALA A 13 -12.17 2.95 -22.42
N SER A 14 -11.34 2.02 -21.97
CA SER A 14 -11.76 0.83 -21.21
C SER A 14 -11.23 0.84 -19.79
N PRO A 15 -11.97 0.27 -18.80
CA PRO A 15 -11.47 0.04 -17.44
C PRO A 15 -10.15 -0.76 -17.48
N PRO A 16 -9.26 -0.59 -16.47
CA PRO A 16 -8.05 -1.37 -16.38
C PRO A 16 -8.36 -2.85 -16.21
N ASP A 17 -7.68 -3.68 -16.97
CA ASP A 17 -7.74 -5.13 -16.89
C ASP A 17 -6.60 -5.71 -16.02
N GLN A 18 -6.57 -7.02 -15.89
CA GLN A 18 -5.53 -7.73 -15.15
C GLN A 18 -4.13 -7.49 -15.73
N GLN A 19 -4.00 -7.29 -17.06
CA GLN A 19 -2.73 -7.03 -17.72
C GLN A 19 -2.19 -5.66 -17.30
N VAL A 20 -3.01 -4.62 -17.31
CA VAL A 20 -2.63 -3.27 -16.85
C VAL A 20 -2.21 -3.29 -15.39
N PHE A 21 -2.97 -3.99 -14.53
CA PHE A 21 -2.60 -4.16 -13.13
C PHE A 21 -1.23 -4.84 -12.99
N GLY A 22 -0.98 -5.90 -13.77
CA GLY A 22 0.28 -6.63 -13.77
C GLY A 22 1.48 -5.79 -14.25
N GLN A 23 1.25 -4.85 -15.16
CA GLN A 23 2.31 -4.00 -15.72
C GLN A 23 2.63 -2.77 -14.88
N VAL A 24 1.69 -2.27 -14.09
CA VAL A 24 1.82 -0.97 -13.41
C VAL A 24 1.86 -1.11 -11.89
N CYS A 25 0.87 -1.73 -11.29
CA CYS A 25 0.75 -1.76 -9.82
C CYS A 25 1.60 -2.87 -9.19
N ARG A 26 1.62 -4.04 -9.79
CA ARG A 26 2.36 -5.20 -9.29
C ARG A 26 3.88 -4.97 -9.25
N PRO A 27 4.54 -4.43 -10.29
CA PRO A 27 5.99 -4.20 -10.28
C PRO A 27 6.46 -3.27 -9.17
N VAL A 28 5.65 -2.29 -8.76
CA VAL A 28 6.01 -1.38 -7.65
C VAL A 28 6.15 -2.15 -6.35
N GLY A 29 5.20 -3.02 -6.03
CA GLY A 29 5.27 -3.86 -4.84
C GLY A 29 6.40 -4.90 -4.89
N GLU A 30 6.62 -5.51 -6.05
CA GLU A 30 7.70 -6.48 -6.25
C GLU A 30 9.08 -5.82 -6.14
N ARG A 31 9.26 -4.63 -6.71
CA ARG A 31 10.50 -3.87 -6.60
C ARG A 31 10.80 -3.46 -5.16
N ALA A 32 9.79 -2.98 -4.43
CA ALA A 32 9.94 -2.64 -3.02
C ALA A 32 10.36 -3.85 -2.18
N LYS A 33 9.77 -5.01 -2.41
CA LYS A 33 10.14 -6.26 -1.74
C LYS A 33 11.56 -6.71 -2.10
N ALA A 34 11.95 -6.62 -3.37
CA ALA A 34 13.30 -6.99 -3.82
C ALA A 34 14.36 -6.11 -3.15
N VAL A 35 14.20 -4.79 -3.17
CA VAL A 35 15.12 -3.85 -2.51
C VAL A 35 15.19 -4.10 -1.00
N ALA A 36 14.05 -4.37 -0.36
CA ALA A 36 14.02 -4.69 1.06
C ALA A 36 14.79 -5.99 1.36
N ALA A 37 14.58 -7.03 0.56
CA ALA A 37 15.28 -8.32 0.72
C ALA A 37 16.79 -8.18 0.54
N GLU A 38 17.26 -7.45 -0.46
CA GLU A 38 18.69 -7.15 -0.69
C GLU A 38 19.35 -6.48 0.52
N ARG A 39 18.58 -5.70 1.28
CA ARG A 39 19.06 -4.97 2.47
C ARG A 39 18.76 -5.69 3.78
N GLY A 40 18.16 -6.87 3.77
CA GLY A 40 17.72 -7.57 4.97
C GLY A 40 16.55 -6.89 5.69
N TRP A 41 15.83 -6.01 5.00
CA TRP A 41 14.62 -5.34 5.52
C TRP A 41 13.37 -6.14 5.19
N GLN A 42 12.28 -5.83 5.87
CA GLN A 42 10.97 -6.38 5.55
C GLN A 42 10.03 -5.24 5.14
N VAL A 43 9.27 -5.43 4.05
CA VAL A 43 8.28 -4.46 3.59
C VAL A 43 6.92 -5.12 3.44
N LEU A 44 5.88 -4.42 3.91
CA LEU A 44 4.50 -4.85 3.81
C LEU A 44 3.61 -3.64 3.51
N GLN A 45 2.66 -3.81 2.60
CA GLN A 45 1.57 -2.86 2.43
C GLN A 45 0.40 -3.32 3.30
N MET A 46 -0.18 -2.42 4.08
CA MET A 46 -1.25 -2.70 5.02
C MET A 46 -2.40 -1.72 4.85
N ALA A 47 -3.63 -2.13 5.16
CA ALA A 47 -4.79 -1.25 5.11
C ALA A 47 -5.92 -1.76 6.01
N ALA A 48 -6.70 -0.83 6.59
CA ALA A 48 -7.95 -1.13 7.30
C ALA A 48 -9.01 -1.71 6.33
N ARG A 49 -9.11 -1.10 5.14
CA ARG A 49 -9.94 -1.59 4.03
C ARG A 49 -9.05 -2.34 3.04
N ASN A 50 -8.62 -3.54 3.45
CA ASN A 50 -7.71 -4.37 2.68
C ASN A 50 -8.44 -5.10 1.54
N ARG A 51 -7.75 -5.29 0.42
CA ARG A 51 -8.18 -6.16 -0.69
C ARG A 51 -7.75 -7.60 -0.46
N ASN A 52 -6.54 -7.79 0.02
CA ASN A 52 -5.99 -9.09 0.38
C ASN A 52 -5.91 -9.20 1.90
N ALA A 53 -6.41 -10.28 2.47
CA ALA A 53 -6.39 -10.53 3.92
C ALA A 53 -4.98 -10.48 4.53
N ALA A 54 -3.95 -10.89 3.76
CA ALA A 54 -2.55 -10.79 4.18
C ALA A 54 -2.05 -9.35 4.39
N HIS A 55 -2.82 -8.35 3.93
CA HIS A 55 -2.53 -6.93 4.07
C HIS A 55 -3.37 -6.25 5.17
N ALA A 56 -3.95 -7.02 6.08
CA ALA A 56 -4.64 -6.48 7.24
C ALA A 56 -3.65 -5.72 8.15
N LEU A 57 -4.14 -4.72 8.87
CA LEU A 57 -3.35 -3.98 9.86
C LEU A 57 -3.01 -4.89 11.04
N ASP A 58 -1.74 -4.89 11.44
CA ASP A 58 -1.36 -5.35 12.78
C ASP A 58 -1.60 -4.24 13.82
N ALA A 59 -1.32 -4.50 15.09
CA ALA A 59 -1.58 -3.57 16.18
C ALA A 59 -0.86 -2.21 16.02
N GLU A 60 0.41 -2.21 15.58
CA GLU A 60 1.16 -0.98 15.31
C GLU A 60 0.62 -0.27 14.07
N GLY A 61 0.35 -0.98 13.00
CA GLY A 61 -0.27 -0.45 11.78
C GLY A 61 -1.63 0.18 12.06
N ALA A 62 -2.45 -0.43 12.91
CA ALA A 62 -3.74 0.12 13.32
C ALA A 62 -3.58 1.44 14.11
N ARG A 63 -2.57 1.51 15.00
CA ARG A 63 -2.25 2.74 15.73
C ARG A 63 -1.81 3.85 14.78
N VAL A 64 -0.90 3.55 13.86
CA VAL A 64 -0.39 4.54 12.89
C VAL A 64 -1.47 4.94 11.88
N SER A 65 -2.35 4.02 11.47
CA SER A 65 -3.50 4.34 10.61
C SER A 65 -4.38 5.41 11.25
N ARG A 66 -4.69 5.28 12.55
CA ARG A 66 -5.47 6.31 13.27
C ARG A 66 -4.72 7.67 13.35
N MET A 67 -3.40 7.67 13.49
CA MET A 67 -2.61 8.92 13.45
C MET A 67 -2.72 9.58 12.08
N PHE A 68 -2.62 8.81 11.00
CA PHE A 68 -2.79 9.31 9.63
C PHE A 68 -4.22 9.78 9.33
N GLU A 69 -5.23 9.15 9.92
CA GLU A 69 -6.63 9.58 9.79
C GLU A 69 -6.88 10.90 10.52
N ALA A 70 -6.27 11.08 11.69
CA ALA A 70 -6.41 12.30 12.50
C ALA A 70 -5.66 13.50 11.90
N ASP A 71 -4.56 13.27 11.19
CA ASP A 71 -3.74 14.32 10.58
C ASP A 71 -3.38 13.96 9.13
N ALA A 72 -4.05 14.62 8.19
CA ALA A 72 -3.80 14.43 6.76
C ALA A 72 -2.42 14.96 6.30
N GLY A 73 -1.80 15.86 7.06
CA GLY A 73 -0.45 16.38 6.81
C GLY A 73 0.65 15.43 7.26
N LEU A 74 0.33 14.50 8.16
CA LEU A 74 1.27 13.47 8.60
C LEU A 74 1.47 12.43 7.49
N THR A 75 2.67 12.36 6.93
CA THR A 75 2.97 11.49 5.79
C THR A 75 3.80 10.26 6.16
N ALA A 76 4.54 10.33 7.24
CA ALA A 76 5.42 9.24 7.69
C ALA A 76 5.62 9.25 9.20
N VAL A 77 5.88 8.05 9.76
CA VAL A 77 6.17 7.84 11.18
C VAL A 77 7.25 6.77 11.34
N TRP A 78 8.21 7.02 12.24
CA TRP A 78 9.16 6.02 12.70
C TRP A 78 8.81 5.59 14.12
N LEU A 79 8.82 4.31 14.38
CA LEU A 79 8.57 3.74 15.70
C LEU A 79 9.64 2.73 16.06
N ARG A 80 10.03 2.71 17.32
CA ARG A 80 10.77 1.59 17.89
C ARG A 80 9.85 0.37 17.91
N SER A 81 10.33 -0.76 17.41
CA SER A 81 9.52 -1.97 17.22
C SER A 81 10.35 -3.23 17.43
N SER A 82 9.65 -4.36 17.55
CA SER A 82 10.25 -5.68 17.49
C SER A 82 9.43 -6.56 16.55
N MET A 83 10.08 -7.27 15.65
CA MET A 83 9.41 -8.19 14.73
C MET A 83 10.02 -9.59 14.89
N ASN A 84 9.17 -10.56 15.24
CA ASN A 84 9.59 -11.93 15.52
C ASN A 84 10.74 -12.01 16.54
N GLY A 85 10.69 -11.19 17.60
CA GLY A 85 11.73 -11.11 18.64
C GLY A 85 12.98 -10.31 18.26
N THR A 86 13.10 -9.83 17.03
CA THR A 86 14.22 -9.02 16.57
C THR A 86 13.92 -7.54 16.81
N PRO A 87 14.74 -6.80 17.60
CA PRO A 87 14.57 -5.38 17.80
C PRO A 87 14.97 -4.58 16.56
N GLY A 88 14.30 -3.44 16.35
CA GLY A 88 14.56 -2.60 15.19
C GLY A 88 13.71 -1.34 15.17
N MET A 89 13.74 -0.68 14.02
CA MET A 89 12.91 0.47 13.71
C MET A 89 11.87 0.08 12.66
N ARG A 90 10.65 0.59 12.81
CA ARG A 90 9.60 0.41 11.83
C ARG A 90 9.19 1.76 11.26
N TYR A 91 9.37 1.91 9.97
CA TYR A 91 8.96 3.08 9.19
C TYR A 91 7.59 2.83 8.59
N PHE A 92 6.68 3.77 8.78
CA PHE A 92 5.37 3.76 8.15
C PHE A 92 5.22 4.96 7.24
N ARG A 93 4.71 4.74 6.04
CA ARG A 93 4.40 5.81 5.09
C ARG A 93 2.94 5.72 4.67
N ARG A 94 2.27 6.87 4.71
CA ARG A 94 0.91 7.05 4.22
C ARG A 94 0.81 6.73 2.74
N ILE A 95 -0.24 6.02 2.35
CA ILE A 95 -0.67 5.85 0.96
C ILE A 95 -1.96 6.65 0.78
N THR A 96 -1.90 7.71 0.00
CA THR A 96 -3.05 8.55 -0.30
C THR A 96 -3.67 8.13 -1.63
N VAL A 97 -5.00 8.13 -1.70
CA VAL A 97 -5.73 7.84 -2.95
C VAL A 97 -5.55 9.00 -3.93
N GLU A 98 -5.09 8.70 -5.13
CA GLU A 98 -5.07 9.61 -6.27
C GLU A 98 -6.26 9.30 -7.20
N ALA A 99 -6.59 10.24 -8.10
CA ALA A 99 -7.70 10.05 -9.04
C ALA A 99 -7.57 8.77 -9.88
N SER A 100 -6.36 8.42 -10.31
CA SER A 100 -6.05 7.18 -11.04
C SER A 100 -6.31 5.90 -10.24
N CYS A 101 -6.27 5.96 -8.91
CA CYS A 101 -6.54 4.81 -8.04
C CYS A 101 -8.01 4.37 -8.13
N LEU A 102 -8.91 5.31 -8.47
CA LEU A 102 -10.35 5.07 -8.51
C LEU A 102 -10.76 4.07 -9.59
N ALA A 103 -9.94 3.86 -10.61
CA ALA A 103 -10.15 2.83 -11.63
C ALA A 103 -10.34 1.41 -11.04
N CYS A 104 -9.75 1.15 -9.87
CA CYS A 104 -9.87 -0.12 -9.15
C CYS A 104 -10.39 0.03 -7.72
N HIS A 105 -10.40 1.25 -7.17
CA HIS A 105 -10.74 1.55 -5.78
C HIS A 105 -11.91 2.55 -5.65
N GLY A 106 -12.54 2.93 -6.77
CA GLY A 106 -13.74 3.75 -6.82
C GLY A 106 -14.99 3.00 -6.38
N ALA A 107 -16.14 3.30 -7.00
CA ALA A 107 -17.41 2.70 -6.63
C ALA A 107 -17.34 1.16 -6.65
N ARG A 108 -18.00 0.55 -5.66
CA ARG A 108 -18.01 -0.92 -5.49
C ARG A 108 -18.40 -1.65 -6.77
N ASP A 109 -19.45 -1.17 -7.44
CA ASP A 109 -20.02 -1.82 -8.62
C ASP A 109 -19.24 -1.52 -9.91
N ALA A 110 -18.32 -0.53 -9.87
CA ALA A 110 -17.44 -0.18 -10.98
C ALA A 110 -16.07 -0.88 -10.92
N ARG A 111 -15.86 -1.78 -9.96
CA ARG A 111 -14.60 -2.52 -9.86
C ARG A 111 -14.38 -3.41 -11.09
N PRO A 112 -13.13 -3.51 -11.60
CA PRO A 112 -12.83 -4.43 -12.68
C PRO A 112 -13.21 -5.88 -12.34
N ALA A 113 -13.75 -6.62 -13.32
CA ALA A 113 -14.23 -7.99 -13.12
C ALA A 113 -13.16 -8.91 -12.50
N PHE A 114 -11.89 -8.78 -12.92
CA PHE A 114 -10.80 -9.57 -12.36
C PHE A 114 -10.58 -9.30 -10.85
N VAL A 115 -10.85 -8.09 -10.38
CA VAL A 115 -10.75 -7.75 -8.94
C VAL A 115 -11.83 -8.47 -8.17
N VAL A 116 -13.07 -8.42 -8.65
CA VAL A 116 -14.21 -9.09 -8.02
C VAL A 116 -13.99 -10.61 -7.95
N THR A 117 -13.51 -11.21 -9.03
CA THR A 117 -13.27 -12.66 -9.11
C THR A 117 -12.10 -13.09 -8.22
N LYS A 118 -11.00 -12.33 -8.24
CA LYS A 118 -9.77 -12.71 -7.53
C LYS A 118 -9.83 -12.43 -6.02
N TYR A 119 -10.61 -11.43 -5.62
CA TYR A 119 -10.69 -10.97 -4.24
C TYR A 119 -12.15 -10.88 -3.78
N PRO A 120 -12.80 -12.02 -3.49
CA PRO A 120 -14.21 -12.05 -3.10
C PRO A 120 -14.49 -11.24 -1.82
N ASP A 121 -13.52 -11.18 -0.91
CA ASP A 121 -13.60 -10.44 0.36
C ASP A 121 -12.99 -9.03 0.27
N ASP A 122 -12.84 -8.48 -0.95
CA ASP A 122 -12.30 -7.13 -1.18
C ASP A 122 -13.12 -6.08 -0.43
N ARG A 123 -12.43 -5.26 0.37
CA ARG A 123 -12.98 -4.13 1.12
C ARG A 123 -12.45 -2.78 0.62
N ALA A 124 -11.60 -2.79 -0.42
CA ALA A 124 -10.86 -1.63 -0.89
C ALA A 124 -11.58 -0.93 -2.05
N PHE A 125 -12.78 -0.42 -1.81
CA PHE A 125 -13.62 0.32 -2.76
C PHE A 125 -14.29 1.54 -2.09
N ASP A 126 -15.03 2.35 -2.84
CA ASP A 126 -15.69 3.59 -2.42
C ASP A 126 -14.72 4.61 -1.79
N PHE A 127 -13.52 4.70 -2.34
CA PHE A 127 -12.56 5.73 -1.98
C PHE A 127 -12.76 7.00 -2.81
N LYS A 128 -12.28 8.11 -2.26
CA LYS A 128 -12.18 9.42 -2.92
C LYS A 128 -10.72 9.86 -2.99
N PRO A 129 -10.34 10.72 -3.94
CA PRO A 129 -9.02 11.34 -3.94
C PRO A 129 -8.75 12.05 -2.60
N GLY A 130 -7.57 11.83 -2.04
CA GLY A 130 -7.18 12.35 -0.73
C GLY A 130 -7.41 11.38 0.43
N ASP A 131 -8.24 10.37 0.28
CA ASP A 131 -8.49 9.37 1.33
C ASP A 131 -7.20 8.60 1.70
N LEU A 132 -7.14 8.13 2.93
CA LEU A 132 -6.13 7.18 3.38
C LEU A 132 -6.42 5.81 2.76
N ARG A 133 -5.61 5.40 1.78
CA ARG A 133 -5.73 4.06 1.16
C ARG A 133 -5.17 2.97 2.07
N GLY A 134 -4.13 3.30 2.81
CA GLY A 134 -3.37 2.39 3.64
C GLY A 134 -2.00 2.95 3.96
N LEU A 135 -1.08 2.07 4.30
CA LEU A 135 0.28 2.43 4.65
C LEU A 135 1.28 1.38 4.14
N TYR A 136 2.47 1.83 3.79
CA TYR A 136 3.65 0.98 3.69
C TYR A 136 4.29 0.88 5.06
N ALA A 137 4.68 -0.32 5.47
CA ALA A 137 5.47 -0.58 6.67
C ALA A 137 6.80 -1.21 6.25
N VAL A 138 7.93 -0.62 6.68
CA VAL A 138 9.27 -1.16 6.46
C VAL A 138 9.91 -1.39 7.82
N PHE A 139 10.31 -2.62 8.09
CA PHE A 139 11.06 -2.96 9.30
C PHE A 139 12.55 -3.07 8.99
N VAL A 140 13.35 -2.36 9.78
CA VAL A 140 14.81 -2.34 9.71
C VAL A 140 15.36 -2.89 11.02
N PRO A 141 15.97 -4.09 11.04
CA PRO A 141 16.61 -4.64 12.22
C PRO A 141 17.78 -3.78 12.70
N ASP A 142 17.97 -3.67 14.01
CA ASP A 142 19.12 -2.92 14.60
C ASP A 142 20.47 -3.45 14.14
N SER A 143 20.58 -4.74 13.90
CA SER A 143 21.81 -5.38 13.42
C SER A 143 22.26 -4.88 12.05
N LEU A 144 21.37 -4.18 11.32
CA LEU A 144 21.64 -3.61 10.00
C LEU A 144 21.70 -2.07 10.04
N ALA A 145 21.34 -1.45 11.15
CA ALA A 145 21.45 -0.01 11.33
C ALA A 145 22.96 0.35 11.46
N GLY A 146 23.49 1.08 10.50
CA GLY A 146 24.90 1.51 10.51
C GLY A 146 25.85 0.68 9.66
N LYS A 147 25.36 -0.23 8.84
CA LYS A 147 26.15 -0.85 7.77
C LYS A 147 25.93 -0.06 6.47
N GLU A 148 26.56 1.09 6.37
CA GLU A 148 26.80 1.78 5.09
C GLU A 148 28.14 1.36 4.51
#